data_845bd06ab0ed827c6f09232166cfb715
#
_entry.id   845bd06ab0ed827c6f09232166cfb715
#
_cell.length_a   1.000
_cell.length_b   1.000
_cell.length_c   1.000
_cell.angle_alpha   90.00
_cell.angle_beta   90.00
_cell.angle_gamma   90.00
#
_symmetry.space_group_name_H-M   'P 1'
#
loop_
_entity.id
_entity.type
_entity.pdbx_description
1 polymer ?
#
loop_
_entity_poly.entity_id
_entity_poly.type
_entity_poly.pdbx_seq_one_letter_code
_entity_poly.pdbx_strand_id
1 'polypeptide(L)'
;MHMPLPGAGYVLGNKDVLPEITKFVKSIDPDIVGLIEVDTGSIRSRMVNQAERIASDLGMNTSYETKYGSKSINQMLPIVRKQGNAFMAAPRVHGEKFHYFDTGVKRLIIELEMDEFAVFLVHLSLKYRHRHLQLRKLYDLIMETSKPVIVAGDFNTFWGENEIYLFLRAAGLTSANVESLPTYPSRAPRKELDFILYQEGIEVTAFDIPHVKHSDHLPLVCDFEVA
;
A
#
# COMPACT_ATOMS: atom_id res chain seq x y z
N MET A 1 -16.04 -27.87 -1.49
CA MET A 1 -14.95 -26.92 -1.77
C MET A 1 -15.41 -25.53 -1.33
N HIS A 2 -15.19 -25.17 -0.06
CA HIS A 2 -15.61 -23.87 0.47
C HIS A 2 -14.57 -22.82 0.09
N MET A 3 -14.94 -21.90 -0.79
CA MET A 3 -14.20 -20.65 -0.97
C MET A 3 -14.41 -19.79 0.29
N PRO A 4 -13.37 -19.38 1.02
CA PRO A 4 -13.52 -18.34 2.02
C PRO A 4 -13.84 -17.03 1.30
N LEU A 5 -14.90 -16.35 1.76
CA LEU A 5 -15.25 -15.02 1.31
C LEU A 5 -14.08 -14.06 1.59
N PRO A 6 -13.70 -13.19 0.63
CA PRO A 6 -12.71 -12.15 0.88
C PRO A 6 -13.15 -11.29 2.08
N GLY A 7 -12.30 -11.16 3.08
CA GLY A 7 -12.58 -10.42 4.31
C GLY A 7 -13.05 -11.27 5.51
N ALA A 8 -13.35 -12.55 5.37
CA ALA A 8 -13.77 -13.40 6.49
C ALA A 8 -12.64 -13.66 7.51
N GLY A 9 -11.37 -13.60 7.10
CA GLY A 9 -10.23 -13.73 8.01
C GLY A 9 -10.08 -12.57 8.99
N TYR A 10 -10.61 -11.41 8.66
CA TYR A 10 -10.57 -10.21 9.50
C TYR A 10 -11.60 -10.22 10.65
N VAL A 11 -12.63 -11.04 10.58
CA VAL A 11 -13.72 -11.02 11.57
C VAL A 11 -13.48 -11.99 12.72
N LEU A 12 -12.60 -12.99 12.58
CA LEU A 12 -12.45 -14.10 13.52
C LEU A 12 -11.06 -14.25 14.15
N GLY A 13 -10.10 -13.36 13.87
CA GLY A 13 -8.74 -13.42 14.40
C GLY A 13 -8.52 -12.49 15.58
N ASN A 14 -8.77 -12.93 16.79
CA ASN A 14 -8.61 -12.17 18.02
C ASN A 14 -7.15 -12.19 18.58
N LYS A 15 -6.15 -12.36 17.73
CA LYS A 15 -4.75 -12.15 18.11
C LYS A 15 -4.34 -10.74 17.71
N ASP A 16 -3.87 -9.98 18.68
CA ASP A 16 -3.19 -8.71 18.43
C ASP A 16 -1.85 -9.00 17.74
N VAL A 17 -1.84 -8.92 16.41
CA VAL A 17 -0.63 -9.15 15.59
C VAL A 17 0.24 -7.91 15.45
N LEU A 18 -0.21 -6.78 16.00
CA LEU A 18 0.49 -5.51 15.90
C LEU A 18 1.92 -5.55 16.46
N PRO A 19 2.18 -6.15 17.63
CA PRO A 19 3.55 -6.28 18.16
C PRO A 19 4.48 -7.10 17.25
N GLU A 20 3.93 -8.14 16.59
CA GLU A 20 4.70 -8.98 15.67
C GLU A 20 5.04 -8.22 14.39
N ILE A 21 4.09 -7.44 13.84
CA ILE A 21 4.31 -6.54 12.71
C ILE A 21 5.37 -5.49 13.07
N THR A 22 5.23 -4.82 14.22
CA THR A 22 6.19 -3.80 14.66
C THR A 22 7.60 -4.39 14.82
N LYS A 23 7.71 -5.58 15.42
CA LYS A 23 8.99 -6.28 15.57
C LYS A 23 9.61 -6.62 14.21
N PHE A 24 8.80 -7.09 13.27
CA PHE A 24 9.23 -7.39 11.92
C PHE A 24 9.74 -6.13 11.20
N VAL A 25 8.96 -5.06 11.18
CA VAL A 25 9.36 -3.79 10.54
C VAL A 25 10.65 -3.26 11.19
N LYS A 26 10.76 -3.32 12.51
CA LYS A 26 11.98 -2.93 13.22
C LYS A 26 13.20 -3.78 12.84
N SER A 27 13.02 -5.04 12.50
CA SER A 27 14.13 -5.91 12.07
C SER A 27 14.62 -5.63 10.65
N ILE A 28 13.79 -5.00 9.82
CA ILE A 28 14.14 -4.53 8.48
C ILE A 28 14.84 -3.17 8.55
N ASP A 29 14.46 -2.33 9.54
CA ASP A 29 14.96 -0.96 9.74
C ASP A 29 14.80 -0.06 8.48
N PRO A 30 13.59 0.01 7.90
CA PRO A 30 13.38 0.72 6.64
C PRO A 30 13.28 2.23 6.83
N ASP A 31 13.69 3.01 5.82
CA ASP A 31 13.50 4.47 5.78
C ASP A 31 12.05 4.86 5.50
N ILE A 32 11.30 4.06 4.73
CA ILE A 32 9.91 4.31 4.35
C ILE A 32 9.09 3.03 4.52
N VAL A 33 7.91 3.14 5.15
CA VAL A 33 6.96 2.04 5.33
C VAL A 33 5.59 2.44 4.82
N GLY A 34 5.06 1.73 3.85
CA GLY A 34 3.67 1.84 3.39
C GLY A 34 2.79 0.78 4.06
N LEU A 35 1.72 1.18 4.70
CA LEU A 35 0.74 0.28 5.31
C LEU A 35 -0.61 0.43 4.63
N ILE A 36 -1.21 -0.69 4.26
CA ILE A 36 -2.51 -0.76 3.60
C ILE A 36 -3.52 -1.42 4.54
N GLU A 37 -4.75 -0.88 4.55
CA GLU A 37 -5.86 -1.36 5.38
C GLU A 37 -5.60 -1.32 6.89
N VAL A 38 -4.79 -0.38 7.36
CA VAL A 38 -4.57 -0.16 8.79
C VAL A 38 -5.80 0.44 9.47
N ASP A 39 -6.00 0.07 10.71
CA ASP A 39 -7.08 0.60 11.54
C ASP A 39 -6.62 1.86 12.27
N THR A 40 -7.35 2.96 12.08
CA THR A 40 -7.06 4.26 12.68
C THR A 40 -7.85 4.49 13.99
N GLY A 41 -8.13 3.43 14.76
CA GLY A 41 -8.78 3.50 16.06
C GLY A 41 -10.26 3.11 16.03
N SER A 42 -10.65 2.02 15.37
CA SER A 42 -11.98 1.42 15.47
C SER A 42 -12.13 0.59 16.77
N ILE A 43 -13.36 0.15 17.04
CA ILE A 43 -13.64 -0.78 18.14
C ILE A 43 -12.83 -2.08 17.97
N ARG A 44 -12.55 -2.47 16.73
CA ARG A 44 -11.80 -3.68 16.37
C ARG A 44 -10.33 -3.62 16.80
N SER A 45 -9.69 -2.45 16.69
CA SER A 45 -8.34 -2.18 17.17
C SER A 45 -8.31 -1.67 18.63
N ARG A 46 -9.41 -1.85 19.39
CA ARG A 46 -9.56 -1.31 20.75
C ARG A 46 -9.29 0.19 20.83
N MET A 47 -9.72 0.94 19.81
CA MET A 47 -9.52 2.39 19.67
C MET A 47 -8.04 2.80 19.46
N VAL A 48 -7.16 1.85 19.16
CA VAL A 48 -5.75 2.13 18.87
C VAL A 48 -5.57 2.47 17.39
N ASN A 49 -4.92 3.59 17.11
CA ASN A 49 -4.43 3.88 15.76
C ASN A 49 -3.16 3.05 15.52
N GLN A 50 -3.29 2.05 14.67
CA GLN A 50 -2.20 1.11 14.41
C GLN A 50 -0.98 1.78 13.77
N ALA A 51 -1.19 2.71 12.83
CA ALA A 51 -0.11 3.41 12.16
C ALA A 51 0.70 4.29 13.13
N GLU A 52 0.01 5.10 13.96
CA GLU A 52 0.65 5.93 14.98
C GLU A 52 1.43 5.09 16.00
N ARG A 53 0.88 3.94 16.38
CA ARG A 53 1.54 3.06 17.34
C ARG A 53 2.82 2.48 16.76
N ILE A 54 2.80 1.96 15.53
CA ILE A 54 3.99 1.42 14.87
C ILE A 54 5.03 2.54 14.68
N ALA A 55 4.62 3.71 14.18
CA ALA A 55 5.53 4.83 13.98
C ALA A 55 6.18 5.31 15.28
N SER A 56 5.42 5.40 16.36
CA SER A 56 5.95 5.75 17.69
C SER A 56 7.00 4.72 18.17
N ASP A 57 6.73 3.44 17.98
CA ASP A 57 7.64 2.36 18.38
C ASP A 57 8.92 2.30 17.52
N LEU A 58 8.87 2.86 16.28
CA LEU A 58 9.99 2.96 15.34
C LEU A 58 10.70 4.32 15.37
N GLY A 59 10.13 5.33 16.02
CA GLY A 59 10.64 6.71 15.98
C GLY A 59 10.48 7.41 14.62
N MET A 60 9.48 6.99 13.83
CA MET A 60 9.17 7.52 12.49
C MET A 60 8.03 8.54 12.54
N ASN A 61 8.00 9.45 11.56
CA ASN A 61 6.84 10.30 11.30
C ASN A 61 5.75 9.52 10.55
N THR A 62 4.49 9.85 10.78
CA THR A 62 3.35 9.20 10.11
C THR A 62 2.54 10.17 9.30
N SER A 63 2.17 9.74 8.09
CA SER A 63 1.15 10.35 7.24
C SER A 63 0.05 9.32 7.00
N TYR A 64 -1.18 9.61 7.41
CA TYR A 64 -2.28 8.69 7.19
C TYR A 64 -3.60 9.42 6.92
N GLU A 65 -4.47 8.78 6.14
CA GLU A 65 -5.82 9.26 5.88
C GLU A 65 -6.75 8.05 5.67
N THR A 66 -8.05 8.27 5.85
CA THR A 66 -9.04 7.22 5.65
C THR A 66 -9.34 7.00 4.17
N LYS A 67 -9.53 5.74 3.75
CA LYS A 67 -9.82 5.37 2.35
C LYS A 67 -11.13 5.95 1.79
N TYR A 68 -11.93 6.62 2.60
CA TYR A 68 -13.19 7.24 2.22
C TYR A 68 -13.14 8.74 2.45
N GLY A 69 -13.26 9.53 1.40
CA GLY A 69 -13.41 10.98 1.52
C GLY A 69 -14.67 11.39 2.30
N SER A 70 -14.71 12.63 2.77
CA SER A 70 -15.72 13.18 3.69
C SER A 70 -17.21 13.03 3.28
N LYS A 71 -17.49 12.62 2.05
CA LYS A 71 -18.86 12.49 1.49
C LYS A 71 -19.32 11.06 1.22
N SER A 72 -18.63 10.03 1.71
CA SER A 72 -18.99 8.64 1.44
C SER A 72 -20.01 8.08 2.44
N ILE A 73 -21.03 7.38 1.94
CA ILE A 73 -22.03 6.65 2.74
C ILE A 73 -21.36 5.63 3.69
N ASN A 74 -20.21 5.09 3.31
CA ASN A 74 -19.45 4.13 4.12
C ASN A 74 -18.88 4.74 5.43
N GLN A 75 -18.86 6.07 5.55
CA GLN A 75 -18.53 6.73 6.82
C GLN A 75 -19.56 6.49 7.95
N MET A 76 -20.77 6.08 7.59
CA MET A 76 -21.79 5.77 8.60
C MET A 76 -21.56 4.43 9.31
N LEU A 77 -20.70 3.56 8.75
CA LEU A 77 -20.36 2.27 9.36
C LEU A 77 -19.11 2.39 10.24
N PRO A 78 -19.20 2.26 11.58
CA PRO A 78 -18.10 2.55 12.51
C PRO A 78 -16.81 1.74 12.25
N ILE A 79 -16.94 0.52 11.73
CA ILE A 79 -15.80 -0.38 11.46
C ILE A 79 -15.08 0.01 10.17
N VAL A 80 -15.83 0.37 9.13
CA VAL A 80 -15.29 0.68 7.79
C VAL A 80 -14.70 2.08 7.74
N ARG A 81 -15.27 3.01 8.50
CA ARG A 81 -14.88 4.43 8.56
C ARG A 81 -13.41 4.64 8.98
N LYS A 82 -12.88 3.76 9.83
CA LYS A 82 -11.57 3.92 10.44
C LYS A 82 -10.46 3.06 9.81
N GLN A 83 -10.70 2.48 8.64
CA GLN A 83 -9.67 1.82 7.87
C GLN A 83 -9.07 2.80 6.85
N GLY A 84 -7.75 2.86 6.79
CA GLY A 84 -7.02 3.74 5.91
C GLY A 84 -5.74 3.12 5.38
N ASN A 85 -4.99 3.91 4.64
CA ASN A 85 -3.62 3.63 4.31
C ASN A 85 -2.75 4.63 5.08
N ALA A 86 -1.51 4.27 5.35
CA ALA A 86 -0.57 5.13 6.03
C ALA A 86 0.83 4.98 5.45
N PHE A 87 1.56 6.08 5.39
CA PHE A 87 3.01 6.07 5.28
C PHE A 87 3.63 6.36 6.64
N MET A 88 4.78 5.76 6.88
CA MET A 88 5.72 6.16 7.92
C MET A 88 7.06 6.38 7.24
N ALA A 89 7.74 7.46 7.58
CA ALA A 89 9.02 7.80 7.00
C ALA A 89 9.97 8.38 8.05
N ALA A 90 11.27 8.17 7.87
CA ALA A 90 12.31 8.89 8.57
C ALA A 90 12.22 10.41 8.25
N PRO A 91 12.88 11.32 9.01
CA PRO A 91 12.60 12.76 9.00
C PRO A 91 13.07 13.53 7.77
N ARG A 92 12.83 13.04 6.55
CA ARG A 92 13.20 13.70 5.28
C ARG A 92 12.03 13.89 4.31
N VAL A 93 10.79 13.90 4.80
CA VAL A 93 9.59 14.17 3.98
C VAL A 93 9.42 15.67 3.86
N HIS A 94 9.43 16.21 2.63
CA HIS A 94 9.21 17.63 2.36
C HIS A 94 7.74 18.00 2.26
N GLY A 95 6.90 17.07 1.84
CA GLY A 95 5.47 17.29 1.69
C GLY A 95 4.69 15.99 1.60
N GLU A 96 3.43 16.09 1.96
CA GLU A 96 2.46 15.01 1.81
C GLU A 96 1.21 15.53 1.12
N LYS A 97 0.66 14.75 0.20
CA LYS A 97 -0.59 15.06 -0.48
C LYS A 97 -1.51 13.84 -0.45
N PHE A 98 -2.79 14.09 -0.22
CA PHE A 98 -3.83 13.08 -0.24
C PHE A 98 -4.72 13.30 -1.46
N HIS A 99 -4.70 12.32 -2.36
CA HIS A 99 -5.54 12.33 -3.55
C HIS A 99 -6.62 11.25 -3.43
N TYR A 100 -7.70 11.44 -4.15
CA TYR A 100 -8.81 10.50 -4.13
C TYR A 100 -9.22 10.12 -5.55
N PHE A 101 -9.35 8.82 -5.77
CA PHE A 101 -9.98 8.33 -7.00
C PHE A 101 -11.47 8.70 -7.02
N ASP A 102 -11.98 9.05 -8.20
CA ASP A 102 -13.38 9.39 -8.37
C ASP A 102 -14.32 8.17 -8.28
N THR A 103 -13.78 6.97 -8.47
CA THR A 103 -14.53 5.71 -8.55
C THR A 103 -13.97 4.65 -7.62
N GLY A 104 -14.85 3.70 -7.25
CA GLY A 104 -14.49 2.57 -6.39
C GLY A 104 -14.69 2.85 -4.92
N VAL A 105 -14.45 1.83 -4.10
CA VAL A 105 -14.54 1.88 -2.64
C VAL A 105 -13.21 2.29 -2.03
N LYS A 106 -12.11 1.77 -2.59
CA LYS A 106 -10.73 2.09 -2.23
C LYS A 106 -10.30 3.27 -3.07
N ARG A 107 -10.20 4.46 -2.49
CA ARG A 107 -10.03 5.69 -3.26
C ARG A 107 -8.83 6.53 -2.87
N LEU A 108 -8.21 6.26 -1.73
CA LEU A 108 -7.10 7.05 -1.23
C LEU A 108 -5.80 6.73 -1.96
N ILE A 109 -5.09 7.75 -2.38
CA ILE A 109 -3.70 7.75 -2.79
C ILE A 109 -2.96 8.66 -1.81
N ILE A 110 -1.86 8.21 -1.25
CA ILE A 110 -0.97 9.05 -0.46
C ILE A 110 0.28 9.29 -1.30
N GLU A 111 0.62 10.56 -1.51
CA GLU A 111 1.84 11.01 -2.14
C GLU A 111 2.76 11.58 -1.07
N LEU A 112 3.98 11.05 -0.97
CA LEU A 112 5.07 11.65 -0.21
C LEU A 112 6.07 12.27 -1.17
N GLU A 113 6.39 13.54 -0.96
CA GLU A 113 7.44 14.26 -1.67
C GLU A 113 8.74 14.21 -0.86
N MET A 114 9.75 13.56 -1.41
CA MET A 114 11.10 13.48 -0.86
C MET A 114 12.02 14.49 -1.57
N ASP A 115 13.29 14.57 -1.17
CA ASP A 115 14.27 15.49 -1.79
C ASP A 115 14.41 15.23 -3.30
N GLU A 116 14.62 13.98 -3.68
CA GLU A 116 15.04 13.59 -5.02
C GLU A 116 13.99 12.75 -5.77
N PHE A 117 12.98 12.23 -5.09
CA PHE A 117 11.92 11.38 -5.66
C PHE A 117 10.58 11.61 -4.98
N ALA A 118 9.53 11.02 -5.53
CA ALA A 118 8.20 10.96 -4.91
C ALA A 118 7.72 9.53 -4.77
N VAL A 119 6.93 9.24 -3.72
CA VAL A 119 6.37 7.90 -3.48
C VAL A 119 4.85 8.00 -3.43
N PHE A 120 4.17 7.14 -4.20
CA PHE A 120 2.72 6.97 -4.17
C PHE A 120 2.36 5.64 -3.52
N LEU A 121 1.52 5.67 -2.48
CA LEU A 121 0.91 4.48 -1.90
C LEU A 121 -0.53 4.36 -2.38
N VAL A 122 -0.85 3.24 -3.00
CA VAL A 122 -2.16 2.98 -3.58
C VAL A 122 -2.77 1.68 -3.07
N HIS A 123 -4.09 1.64 -3.04
CA HIS A 123 -4.85 0.42 -2.86
C HIS A 123 -6.00 0.43 -3.87
N LEU A 124 -5.83 -0.29 -4.97
CA LEU A 124 -6.77 -0.26 -6.08
C LEU A 124 -8.00 -1.12 -5.85
N SER A 125 -9.04 -0.86 -6.62
CA SER A 125 -10.33 -1.52 -6.50
C SER A 125 -10.27 -2.97 -7.00
N LEU A 126 -10.98 -3.88 -6.32
CA LEU A 126 -11.20 -5.26 -6.77
C LEU A 126 -11.93 -5.35 -8.12
N LYS A 127 -12.78 -4.36 -8.45
CA LYS A 127 -13.52 -4.35 -9.70
C LYS A 127 -12.64 -3.85 -10.84
N TYR A 128 -12.41 -4.68 -11.85
CA TYR A 128 -11.61 -4.39 -13.03
C TYR A 128 -11.90 -3.01 -13.66
N ARG A 129 -13.18 -2.71 -13.93
CA ARG A 129 -13.56 -1.43 -14.54
C ARG A 129 -13.16 -0.20 -13.70
N HIS A 130 -13.30 -0.28 -12.37
CA HIS A 130 -12.89 0.81 -11.48
C HIS A 130 -11.37 0.92 -11.44
N ARG A 131 -10.66 -0.19 -11.43
CA ARG A 131 -9.19 -0.27 -11.42
C ARG A 131 -8.59 0.43 -12.65
N HIS A 132 -9.15 0.21 -13.84
CA HIS A 132 -8.72 0.93 -15.05
C HIS A 132 -8.85 2.46 -14.94
N LEU A 133 -9.96 2.96 -14.42
CA LEU A 133 -10.15 4.39 -14.20
C LEU A 133 -9.20 4.93 -13.14
N GLN A 134 -8.90 4.13 -12.11
CA GLN A 134 -7.96 4.47 -11.06
C GLN A 134 -6.51 4.51 -11.59
N LEU A 135 -6.11 3.55 -12.43
CA LEU A 135 -4.80 3.55 -13.09
C LEU A 135 -4.61 4.77 -13.99
N ARG A 136 -5.66 5.19 -14.71
CA ARG A 136 -5.61 6.42 -15.51
C ARG A 136 -5.37 7.65 -14.63
N LYS A 137 -6.12 7.80 -13.53
CA LYS A 137 -5.93 8.92 -12.59
C LYS A 137 -4.55 8.91 -11.96
N LEU A 138 -4.04 7.72 -11.59
CA LEU A 138 -2.70 7.55 -11.06
C LEU A 138 -1.64 7.96 -12.09
N TYR A 139 -1.82 7.58 -13.36
CA TYR A 139 -0.97 8.04 -14.46
C TYR A 139 -0.93 9.56 -14.56
N ASP A 140 -2.08 10.22 -14.53
CA ASP A 140 -2.16 11.69 -14.61
C ASP A 140 -1.36 12.33 -13.46
N LEU A 141 -1.49 11.83 -12.22
CA LEU A 141 -0.73 12.32 -11.06
C LEU A 141 0.78 12.10 -11.20
N ILE A 142 1.20 10.93 -11.70
CA ILE A 142 2.61 10.64 -11.95
C ILE A 142 3.20 11.62 -12.97
N MET A 143 2.46 11.90 -14.05
CA MET A 143 2.90 12.81 -15.09
C MET A 143 2.94 14.29 -14.67
N GLU A 144 2.25 14.66 -13.59
CA GLU A 144 2.35 15.98 -12.96
C GLU A 144 3.60 16.12 -12.08
N THR A 145 4.26 15.01 -11.74
CA THR A 145 5.44 14.97 -10.87
C THR A 145 6.70 15.19 -11.68
N SER A 146 7.58 16.11 -11.23
CA SER A 146 8.85 16.43 -11.91
C SER A 146 10.03 15.58 -11.48
N LYS A 147 9.87 14.76 -10.45
CA LYS A 147 10.89 13.88 -9.86
C LYS A 147 10.63 12.43 -10.28
N PRO A 148 11.63 11.56 -10.25
CA PRO A 148 11.41 10.11 -10.38
C PRO A 148 10.40 9.60 -9.35
N VAL A 149 9.60 8.62 -9.74
CA VAL A 149 8.48 8.16 -8.92
C VAL A 149 8.62 6.68 -8.56
N ILE A 150 8.31 6.36 -7.30
CA ILE A 150 8.00 5.01 -6.82
C ILE A 150 6.49 4.92 -6.60
N VAL A 151 5.87 3.84 -7.10
CA VAL A 151 4.47 3.52 -6.80
C VAL A 151 4.43 2.19 -6.09
N ALA A 152 3.94 2.17 -4.85
CA ALA A 152 3.82 0.96 -4.05
C ALA A 152 2.36 0.70 -3.65
N GLY A 153 1.99 -0.58 -3.50
CA GLY A 153 0.69 -0.93 -2.95
C GLY A 153 0.03 -2.17 -3.53
N ASP A 154 -1.22 -2.38 -3.12
CA ASP A 154 -2.08 -3.47 -3.58
C ASP A 154 -2.85 -3.02 -4.84
N PHE A 155 -2.47 -3.58 -5.98
CA PHE A 155 -3.07 -3.30 -7.28
C PHE A 155 -4.28 -4.20 -7.57
N ASN A 156 -4.51 -5.23 -6.77
CA ASN A 156 -5.64 -6.16 -6.92
C ASN A 156 -5.76 -6.78 -8.33
N THR A 157 -4.64 -7.13 -8.95
CA THR A 157 -4.51 -7.68 -10.32
C THR A 157 -4.92 -9.15 -10.38
N PHE A 158 -6.14 -9.50 -9.96
CA PHE A 158 -6.61 -10.88 -9.88
C PHE A 158 -6.65 -11.63 -11.23
N TRP A 159 -6.68 -10.90 -12.35
CA TRP A 159 -6.67 -11.43 -13.72
C TRP A 159 -5.27 -11.54 -14.32
N GLY A 160 -4.24 -11.19 -13.53
CA GLY A 160 -2.84 -11.27 -13.89
C GLY A 160 -2.19 -9.91 -14.18
N GLU A 161 -0.88 -9.90 -14.28
CA GLU A 161 -0.03 -8.72 -14.51
C GLU A 161 -0.36 -7.94 -15.80
N ASN A 162 -0.90 -8.61 -16.81
CA ASN A 162 -1.34 -7.96 -18.06
C ASN A 162 -2.35 -6.82 -17.82
N GLU A 163 -3.03 -6.81 -16.65
CA GLU A 163 -3.97 -5.75 -16.31
C GLU A 163 -3.30 -4.38 -16.16
N ILE A 164 -2.04 -4.34 -15.76
CA ILE A 164 -1.28 -3.10 -15.53
C ILE A 164 -0.22 -2.83 -16.60
N TYR A 165 -0.04 -3.75 -17.55
CA TYR A 165 1.02 -3.65 -18.57
C TYR A 165 1.02 -2.32 -19.33
N LEU A 166 -0.15 -1.87 -19.80
CA LEU A 166 -0.27 -0.60 -20.51
C LEU A 166 0.04 0.60 -19.61
N PHE A 167 -0.36 0.53 -18.35
CA PHE A 167 -0.04 1.55 -17.35
C PHE A 167 1.47 1.63 -17.10
N LEU A 168 2.13 0.49 -16.88
CA LEU A 168 3.59 0.44 -16.71
C LEU A 168 4.31 1.09 -17.89
N ARG A 169 3.94 0.69 -19.11
CA ARG A 169 4.56 1.22 -20.32
C ARG A 169 4.31 2.72 -20.51
N ALA A 170 3.10 3.17 -20.26
CA ALA A 170 2.72 4.58 -20.44
C ALA A 170 3.41 5.49 -19.41
N ALA A 171 3.51 5.03 -18.16
CA ALA A 171 4.10 5.80 -17.06
C ALA A 171 5.63 5.63 -16.94
N GLY A 172 6.26 4.82 -17.80
CA GLY A 172 7.70 4.54 -17.73
C GLY A 172 8.11 3.80 -16.45
N LEU A 173 7.22 2.91 -15.95
CA LEU A 173 7.42 2.18 -14.70
C LEU A 173 7.97 0.77 -14.96
N THR A 174 8.87 0.34 -14.10
CA THR A 174 9.42 -1.02 -14.02
C THR A 174 9.02 -1.65 -12.68
N SER A 175 8.75 -2.95 -12.64
CA SER A 175 8.49 -3.68 -11.39
C SER A 175 9.79 -4.09 -10.71
N ALA A 176 9.89 -3.86 -9.41
CA ALA A 176 10.99 -4.38 -8.60
C ALA A 176 10.92 -5.92 -8.47
N ASN A 177 9.73 -6.50 -8.54
CA ASN A 177 9.51 -7.94 -8.57
C ASN A 177 9.71 -8.50 -10.00
N VAL A 178 10.94 -8.60 -10.44
CA VAL A 178 11.30 -9.02 -11.80
C VAL A 178 10.83 -10.45 -12.11
N GLU A 179 10.77 -11.31 -11.11
CA GLU A 179 10.37 -12.72 -11.24
C GLU A 179 8.84 -12.92 -11.14
N SER A 180 8.07 -11.86 -10.93
CA SER A 180 6.61 -11.91 -10.71
C SER A 180 6.20 -12.90 -9.61
N LEU A 181 6.98 -12.92 -8.51
CA LEU A 181 6.73 -13.78 -7.37
C LEU A 181 5.39 -13.42 -6.71
N PRO A 182 4.59 -14.42 -6.31
CA PRO A 182 3.26 -14.16 -5.75
C PRO A 182 3.33 -13.62 -4.32
N THR A 183 2.42 -12.68 -3.99
CA THR A 183 2.30 -12.05 -2.67
C THR A 183 1.06 -12.49 -1.90
N TYR A 184 0.06 -13.06 -2.60
CA TYR A 184 -1.25 -13.43 -2.03
C TYR A 184 -1.70 -14.85 -2.42
N PRO A 185 -2.38 -15.58 -1.53
CA PRO A 185 -2.50 -15.34 -0.09
C PRO A 185 -1.22 -15.73 0.67
N SER A 186 -0.87 -15.05 1.74
CA SER A 186 0.42 -15.21 2.46
C SER A 186 0.73 -16.64 2.91
N ARG A 187 -0.30 -17.46 3.18
CA ARG A 187 -0.14 -18.88 3.60
C ARG A 187 0.22 -19.82 2.46
N ALA A 188 -0.17 -19.51 1.23
CA ALA A 188 0.12 -20.27 0.02
C ALA A 188 0.06 -19.35 -1.19
N PRO A 189 1.12 -18.54 -1.42
CA PRO A 189 1.13 -17.49 -2.44
C PRO A 189 0.89 -18.08 -3.84
N ARG A 190 0.02 -17.42 -4.62
CA ARG A 190 -0.36 -17.85 -5.98
C ARG A 190 -0.63 -16.69 -6.93
N LYS A 191 -0.73 -15.45 -6.39
CA LYS A 191 -1.02 -14.26 -7.18
C LYS A 191 -0.12 -13.12 -6.73
N GLU A 192 0.40 -12.40 -7.69
CA GLU A 192 1.06 -11.13 -7.50
C GLU A 192 -0.02 -10.04 -7.51
N LEU A 193 -0.31 -9.47 -6.36
CA LEU A 193 -1.30 -8.40 -6.21
C LEU A 193 -0.66 -7.09 -5.74
N ASP A 194 0.48 -7.21 -5.07
CA ASP A 194 1.22 -6.11 -4.47
C ASP A 194 2.46 -5.82 -5.32
N PHE A 195 2.72 -4.54 -5.56
CA PHE A 195 3.80 -4.09 -6.41
C PHE A 195 4.59 -2.96 -5.76
N ILE A 196 5.90 -2.92 -6.04
CA ILE A 196 6.77 -1.76 -5.96
C ILE A 196 7.24 -1.49 -7.38
N LEU A 197 6.79 -0.37 -7.93
CA LEU A 197 7.07 0.08 -9.30
C LEU A 197 7.93 1.33 -9.22
N TYR A 198 8.88 1.49 -10.13
CA TYR A 198 9.79 2.63 -10.13
C TYR A 198 10.09 3.13 -11.54
N GLN A 199 10.41 4.42 -11.65
CA GLN A 199 10.83 5.07 -12.90
C GLN A 199 12.36 5.09 -13.05
N GLU A 200 12.82 5.42 -14.24
CA GLU A 200 14.21 5.77 -14.54
C GLU A 200 14.70 6.88 -13.58
N GLY A 201 15.96 6.80 -13.13
CA GLY A 201 16.51 7.65 -12.06
C GLY A 201 16.41 7.01 -10.67
N ILE A 202 15.82 5.81 -10.57
CA ILE A 202 15.81 4.99 -9.36
C ILE A 202 16.42 3.63 -9.73
N GLU A 203 17.44 3.20 -8.99
CA GLU A 203 18.09 1.92 -9.14
C GLU A 203 17.72 1.01 -7.95
N VAL A 204 17.02 -0.09 -8.23
CA VAL A 204 16.70 -1.11 -7.22
C VAL A 204 17.93 -1.99 -7.01
N THR A 205 18.47 -1.97 -5.79
CA THR A 205 19.67 -2.71 -5.41
C THR A 205 19.36 -4.07 -4.76
N ALA A 206 18.21 -4.19 -4.08
CA ALA A 206 17.69 -5.45 -3.57
C ALA A 206 16.16 -5.46 -3.52
N PHE A 207 15.57 -6.64 -3.71
CA PHE A 207 14.14 -6.87 -3.56
C PHE A 207 13.88 -8.23 -2.89
N ASP A 208 12.97 -8.26 -1.93
CA ASP A 208 12.58 -9.48 -1.21
C ASP A 208 11.08 -9.50 -0.88
N ILE A 209 10.53 -10.70 -0.75
CA ILE A 209 9.17 -10.96 -0.29
C ILE A 209 9.24 -11.87 0.94
N PRO A 210 9.44 -11.31 2.14
CA PRO A 210 9.59 -12.07 3.36
C PRO A 210 8.36 -12.94 3.66
N HIS A 211 8.58 -14.23 3.91
CA HIS A 211 7.52 -15.21 4.18
C HIS A 211 6.95 -15.10 5.61
N VAL A 212 6.53 -13.88 6.02
CA VAL A 212 5.85 -13.62 7.29
C VAL A 212 4.34 -13.64 7.12
N LYS A 213 3.63 -14.19 8.09
CA LYS A 213 2.18 -14.47 7.99
C LYS A 213 1.37 -13.62 8.96
N HIS A 214 1.72 -12.34 9.06
CA HIS A 214 1.02 -11.39 9.94
C HIS A 214 -0.21 -10.78 9.28
N SER A 215 -0.34 -10.92 7.96
CA SER A 215 -1.47 -10.50 7.12
C SER A 215 -1.83 -11.61 6.14
N ASP A 216 -2.91 -11.43 5.38
CA ASP A 216 -3.28 -12.27 4.24
C ASP A 216 -2.44 -11.98 2.98
N HIS A 217 -1.70 -10.86 2.95
CA HIS A 217 -0.65 -10.57 1.97
C HIS A 217 0.74 -10.75 2.58
N LEU A 218 1.73 -11.06 1.75
CA LEU A 218 3.14 -10.99 2.11
C LEU A 218 3.64 -9.55 1.94
N PRO A 219 4.55 -9.06 2.81
CA PRO A 219 5.17 -7.75 2.64
C PRO A 219 6.18 -7.77 1.50
N LEU A 220 6.38 -6.60 0.89
CA LEU A 220 7.46 -6.34 -0.06
C LEU A 220 8.53 -5.49 0.61
N VAL A 221 9.80 -5.83 0.41
CA VAL A 221 10.96 -5.07 0.85
C VAL A 221 11.81 -4.74 -0.36
N CYS A 222 12.23 -3.48 -0.49
CA CYS A 222 13.00 -3.00 -1.62
C CYS A 222 14.04 -2.00 -1.15
N ASP A 223 15.30 -2.28 -1.44
CA ASP A 223 16.40 -1.33 -1.29
C ASP A 223 16.65 -0.67 -2.64
N PHE A 224 16.85 0.64 -2.64
CA PHE A 224 17.07 1.40 -3.86
C PHE A 224 17.97 2.61 -3.61
N GLU A 225 18.58 3.09 -4.70
CA GLU A 225 19.35 4.34 -4.75
C GLU A 225 18.72 5.28 -5.77
N VAL A 226 18.89 6.58 -5.57
CA VAL A 226 18.48 7.60 -6.54
C VAL A 226 19.72 8.03 -7.31
N ALA A 227 19.65 7.96 -8.65
CA ALA A 227 20.78 8.21 -9.56
C ALA A 227 21.03 9.70 -9.83
#